data_d80035f11840d34a8072151c51819448
#
_entry.id   d80035f11840d34a8072151c51819448
#
_cell.length_a   1.000
_cell.length_b   1.000
_cell.length_c   1.000
_cell.angle_alpha   90.00
_cell.angle_beta   90.00
_cell.angle_gamma   90.00
#
_symmetry.space_group_name_H-M   'P 1'
#
loop_
_entity.id
_entity.type
_entity.pdbx_description
1 polymer ?
#
loop_
_entity_poly.entity_id
_entity_poly.type
_entity_poly.pdbx_seq_one_letter_code
_entity_poly.pdbx_strand_id
1 'polypeptide(L)'
;HAALPHYKVDEDSNIPIPPSSIYLVDSGGQYLDGTTDITRTVWVGPGEPSAEMVERNTRVLKGHIQLDMQKFPDRTSGGALDALARMHLWNGGVDYGHGTGHGVGSYLSVHEGPQRISKPGGAFPGTETELREGMILSNEPGYYKAGAYGIRIENLVLVVPAGIESEGDYLGFETLTFVPLDRRLVDKDLLSPAEIGWWNDYHAKVRDIVAPQLDGADLEWLEAECAPL
;
A
#
# COMPACT_ATOMS: atom_id res chain seq x y z
N HIS A 1 15.04 -12.63 1.92
CA HIS A 1 15.42 -11.21 2.08
C HIS A 1 14.21 -10.27 2.22
N ALA A 2 13.01 -10.70 1.87
CA ALA A 2 11.78 -9.88 1.95
C ALA A 2 11.44 -9.37 3.37
N ALA A 3 12.06 -9.93 4.42
CA ALA A 3 11.95 -9.39 5.78
C ALA A 3 12.82 -8.15 6.05
N LEU A 4 13.59 -7.70 5.08
CA LEU A 4 14.40 -6.47 5.14
C LEU A 4 13.69 -5.38 4.33
N PRO A 5 13.06 -4.36 4.96
CA PRO A 5 12.25 -3.36 4.25
C PRO A 5 12.98 -2.59 3.14
N HIS A 6 14.28 -2.38 3.30
CA HIS A 6 15.13 -1.66 2.35
C HIS A 6 16.22 -2.58 1.78
N TYR A 7 15.85 -3.82 1.45
CA TYR A 7 16.77 -4.77 0.84
C TYR A 7 17.27 -4.26 -0.52
N LYS A 8 18.58 -4.39 -0.74
CA LYS A 8 19.20 -4.16 -2.05
C LYS A 8 19.87 -5.45 -2.52
N VAL A 9 19.58 -5.85 -3.75
CA VAL A 9 20.22 -7.02 -4.37
C VAL A 9 21.68 -6.72 -4.69
N ASP A 10 22.53 -7.72 -4.50
CA ASP A 10 23.92 -7.78 -4.96
C ASP A 10 24.19 -9.13 -5.66
N GLU A 11 25.41 -9.32 -6.17
CA GLU A 11 25.77 -10.56 -6.89
C GLU A 11 25.61 -11.82 -6.03
N ASP A 12 25.92 -11.73 -4.71
CA ASP A 12 25.87 -12.86 -3.78
C ASP A 12 24.42 -13.17 -3.35
N SER A 13 23.56 -12.17 -3.32
CA SER A 13 22.18 -12.27 -2.86
C SER A 13 21.15 -12.40 -3.99
N ASN A 14 21.59 -12.31 -5.25
CA ASN A 14 20.73 -12.50 -6.43
C ASN A 14 20.41 -13.98 -6.64
N ILE A 15 19.30 -14.43 -6.09
CA ILE A 15 18.83 -15.81 -6.19
C ILE A 15 17.55 -15.91 -7.01
N PRO A 16 17.28 -17.04 -7.68
CA PRO A 16 15.98 -17.31 -8.28
C PRO A 16 14.86 -17.22 -7.26
N ILE A 17 13.71 -16.70 -7.68
CA ILE A 17 12.51 -16.71 -6.84
C ILE A 17 12.09 -18.16 -6.60
N PRO A 18 12.05 -18.64 -5.35
CA PRO A 18 11.65 -20.02 -5.08
C PRO A 18 10.18 -20.24 -5.46
N PRO A 19 9.82 -21.40 -6.03
CA PRO A 19 8.42 -21.74 -6.23
C PRO A 19 7.71 -21.91 -4.88
N SER A 20 6.40 -21.69 -4.88
CA SER A 20 5.57 -21.75 -3.66
C SER A 20 6.08 -20.84 -2.55
N SER A 21 6.31 -19.57 -2.90
CA SER A 21 6.80 -18.55 -1.98
C SER A 21 6.05 -17.24 -2.14
N ILE A 22 6.11 -16.43 -1.10
CA ILE A 22 5.68 -15.04 -1.16
C ILE A 22 6.81 -14.20 -1.77
N TYR A 23 6.48 -13.31 -2.68
CA TYR A 23 7.40 -12.38 -3.31
C TYR A 23 6.94 -10.95 -3.08
N LEU A 24 7.80 -10.15 -2.45
CA LEU A 24 7.59 -8.73 -2.28
C LEU A 24 8.46 -8.00 -3.30
N VAL A 25 7.84 -7.18 -4.13
CA VAL A 25 8.52 -6.28 -5.07
C VAL A 25 8.14 -4.85 -4.77
N ASP A 26 9.15 -4.03 -4.56
CA ASP A 26 9.08 -2.58 -4.42
C ASP A 26 9.75 -1.97 -5.66
N SER A 27 9.02 -1.15 -6.38
CA SER A 27 9.43 -0.65 -7.69
C SER A 27 9.01 0.80 -7.88
N GLY A 28 9.98 1.63 -8.22
CA GLY A 28 9.77 3.04 -8.54
C GLY A 28 10.38 3.44 -9.88
N GLY A 29 9.78 4.42 -10.52
CA GLY A 29 10.27 5.01 -11.77
C GLY A 29 10.37 6.53 -11.67
N GLN A 30 11.45 7.08 -12.26
CA GLN A 30 11.64 8.52 -12.38
C GLN A 30 11.31 8.96 -13.80
N TYR A 31 10.35 9.87 -13.93
CA TYR A 31 9.90 10.46 -15.18
C TYR A 31 10.05 11.98 -15.14
N LEU A 32 10.02 12.64 -16.29
CA LEU A 32 10.07 14.11 -16.35
C LEU A 32 8.84 14.75 -15.68
N ASP A 33 7.72 14.06 -15.69
CA ASP A 33 6.44 14.56 -15.20
C ASP A 33 6.10 14.07 -13.77
N GLY A 34 6.92 13.20 -13.18
CA GLY A 34 6.70 12.70 -11.83
C GLY A 34 7.47 11.43 -11.48
N THR A 35 7.28 10.99 -10.26
CA THR A 35 7.86 9.76 -9.69
C THR A 35 6.75 8.76 -9.43
N THR A 36 6.98 7.48 -9.79
CA THR A 36 6.11 6.37 -9.35
C THR A 36 6.76 5.62 -8.20
N ASP A 37 5.94 5.10 -7.32
CA ASP A 37 6.34 4.25 -6.21
C ASP A 37 5.24 3.25 -5.89
N ILE A 38 5.59 1.96 -5.81
CA ILE A 38 4.63 0.89 -5.59
C ILE A 38 5.28 -0.32 -4.96
N THR A 39 4.65 -0.90 -3.98
CA THR A 39 4.97 -2.25 -3.51
C THR A 39 3.80 -3.19 -3.70
N ARG A 40 4.10 -4.39 -4.19
CA ARG A 40 3.17 -5.52 -4.22
C ARG A 40 3.79 -6.73 -3.54
N THR A 41 2.93 -7.46 -2.85
CA THR A 41 3.25 -8.78 -2.32
C THR A 41 2.37 -9.80 -3.04
N VAL A 42 3.00 -10.78 -3.66
CA VAL A 42 2.32 -11.78 -4.49
C VAL A 42 2.75 -13.20 -4.12
N TRP A 43 1.87 -14.17 -4.32
CA TRP A 43 2.20 -15.58 -4.23
C TRP A 43 2.75 -16.09 -5.55
N VAL A 44 3.90 -16.75 -5.52
CA VAL A 44 4.59 -17.25 -6.73
C VAL A 44 4.57 -18.78 -6.77
N GLY A 45 4.10 -19.32 -7.87
CA GLY A 45 4.15 -20.76 -8.14
C GLY A 45 2.91 -21.54 -7.70
N PRO A 46 3.00 -22.87 -7.74
CA PRO A 46 1.89 -23.75 -7.40
C PRO A 46 1.63 -23.81 -5.89
N GLY A 47 0.47 -24.35 -5.51
CA GLY A 47 0.06 -24.49 -4.12
C GLY A 47 -0.53 -23.21 -3.54
N GLU A 48 -0.83 -23.26 -2.25
CA GLU A 48 -1.49 -22.18 -1.53
C GLU A 48 -0.54 -21.57 -0.50
N PRO A 49 -0.65 -20.24 -0.24
CA PRO A 49 0.05 -19.61 0.87
C PRO A 49 -0.41 -20.19 2.20
N SER A 50 0.45 -20.12 3.21
CA SER A 50 0.07 -20.56 4.56
C SER A 50 -1.02 -19.65 5.16
N ALA A 51 -1.85 -20.21 6.04
CA ALA A 51 -2.88 -19.43 6.74
C ALA A 51 -2.31 -18.21 7.48
N GLU A 52 -1.09 -18.31 8.02
CA GLU A 52 -0.40 -17.17 8.65
C GLU A 52 -0.10 -16.07 7.62
N MET A 53 0.42 -16.42 6.43
CA MET A 53 0.73 -15.43 5.38
C MET A 53 -0.54 -14.70 4.93
N VAL A 54 -1.61 -15.44 4.71
CA VAL A 54 -2.92 -14.89 4.31
C VAL A 54 -3.47 -13.95 5.40
N GLU A 55 -3.44 -14.40 6.65
CA GLU A 55 -3.91 -13.60 7.80
C GLU A 55 -3.08 -12.32 7.95
N ARG A 56 -1.76 -12.39 7.88
CA ARG A 56 -0.87 -11.22 7.99
C ARG A 56 -1.05 -10.26 6.83
N ASN A 57 -1.13 -10.77 5.60
CA ASN A 57 -1.38 -9.94 4.43
C ASN A 57 -2.75 -9.25 4.51
N THR A 58 -3.78 -9.94 4.97
CA THR A 58 -5.10 -9.35 5.14
C THR A 58 -5.09 -8.23 6.18
N ARG A 59 -4.36 -8.36 7.29
CA ARG A 59 -4.22 -7.27 8.27
C ARG A 59 -3.47 -6.06 7.71
N VAL A 60 -2.43 -6.27 6.92
CA VAL A 60 -1.73 -5.19 6.20
C VAL A 60 -2.70 -4.50 5.23
N LEU A 61 -3.44 -5.28 4.44
CA LEU A 61 -4.46 -4.77 3.52
C LEU A 61 -5.53 -3.93 4.25
N LYS A 62 -6.04 -4.41 5.38
CA LYS A 62 -7.03 -3.66 6.18
C LYS A 62 -6.47 -2.32 6.65
N GLY A 63 -5.22 -2.28 7.06
CA GLY A 63 -4.54 -1.02 7.44
C GLY A 63 -4.39 -0.07 6.25
N HIS A 64 -4.02 -0.60 5.09
CA HIS A 64 -3.93 0.14 3.84
C HIS A 64 -5.30 0.75 3.44
N ILE A 65 -6.35 -0.06 3.45
CA ILE A 65 -7.73 0.36 3.15
C ILE A 65 -8.22 1.40 4.15
N GLN A 66 -7.99 1.16 5.45
CA GLN A 66 -8.43 2.08 6.50
C GLN A 66 -7.86 3.49 6.33
N LEU A 67 -6.59 3.57 5.95
CA LEU A 67 -5.94 4.87 5.67
C LEU A 67 -6.49 5.49 4.38
N ASP A 68 -6.60 4.71 3.30
CA ASP A 68 -7.07 5.20 1.99
C ASP A 68 -8.51 5.76 2.06
N MET A 69 -9.39 5.09 2.80
CA MET A 69 -10.78 5.51 2.97
C MET A 69 -10.95 6.68 3.95
N GLN A 70 -9.91 7.05 4.70
CA GLN A 70 -10.06 8.00 5.80
C GLN A 70 -10.38 9.41 5.30
N LYS A 71 -11.40 10.01 5.90
CA LYS A 71 -11.69 11.45 5.83
C LYS A 71 -11.23 12.08 7.13
N PHE A 72 -10.58 13.23 7.04
CA PHE A 72 -9.99 13.91 8.20
C PHE A 72 -10.12 15.42 8.10
N PRO A 73 -10.25 16.12 9.23
CA PRO A 73 -10.30 17.59 9.25
C PRO A 73 -9.06 18.20 8.60
N ASP A 74 -9.22 19.33 7.93
CA ASP A 74 -8.06 20.17 7.54
C ASP A 74 -7.11 20.39 8.73
N ARG A 75 -5.83 20.54 8.45
CA ARG A 75 -4.73 20.63 9.43
C ARG A 75 -4.44 19.36 10.24
N THR A 76 -5.00 18.23 9.86
CA THR A 76 -4.58 16.95 10.42
C THR A 76 -3.16 16.63 9.96
N SER A 77 -2.29 16.28 10.91
CA SER A 77 -0.93 15.83 10.57
C SER A 77 -0.89 14.35 10.18
N GLY A 78 0.11 13.96 9.39
CA GLY A 78 0.30 12.55 9.05
C GLY A 78 0.54 11.66 10.26
N GLY A 79 1.16 12.20 11.32
CA GLY A 79 1.33 11.48 12.60
C GLY A 79 0.02 11.09 13.26
N ALA A 80 -1.04 11.89 13.10
CA ALA A 80 -2.36 11.56 13.63
C ALA A 80 -3.04 10.40 12.90
N LEU A 81 -2.66 10.15 11.65
CA LEU A 81 -3.27 9.10 10.80
C LEU A 81 -2.52 7.75 10.85
N ASP A 82 -1.26 7.73 11.28
CA ASP A 82 -0.42 6.51 11.27
C ASP A 82 -1.04 5.32 12.01
N ALA A 83 -1.68 5.57 13.15
CA ALA A 83 -2.33 4.53 13.94
C ALA A 83 -3.44 3.78 13.18
N LEU A 84 -4.11 4.43 12.22
CA LEU A 84 -5.18 3.83 11.41
C LEU A 84 -4.64 2.68 10.56
N ALA A 85 -3.46 2.83 9.99
CA ALA A 85 -2.81 1.78 9.21
C ALA A 85 -2.27 0.63 10.08
N ARG A 86 -1.95 0.90 11.38
CA ARG A 86 -1.36 -0.10 12.28
C ARG A 86 -2.37 -0.89 13.10
N MET A 87 -3.56 -0.34 13.35
CA MET A 87 -4.50 -0.87 14.31
C MET A 87 -4.86 -2.35 14.09
N HIS A 88 -4.95 -2.78 12.83
CA HIS A 88 -5.29 -4.17 12.51
C HIS A 88 -4.14 -5.13 12.81
N LEU A 89 -2.88 -4.69 12.65
CA LEU A 89 -1.69 -5.44 13.04
C LEU A 89 -1.54 -5.47 14.56
N TRP A 90 -1.74 -4.35 15.26
CA TRP A 90 -1.71 -4.30 16.72
C TRP A 90 -2.73 -5.23 17.36
N ASN A 91 -3.94 -5.31 16.80
CA ASN A 91 -4.96 -6.28 17.23
C ASN A 91 -4.51 -7.74 17.01
N GLY A 92 -3.56 -7.99 16.13
CA GLY A 92 -2.89 -9.28 15.92
C GLY A 92 -1.59 -9.44 16.72
N GLY A 93 -1.24 -8.49 17.60
CA GLY A 93 -0.04 -8.53 18.43
C GLY A 93 1.26 -8.29 17.68
N VAL A 94 1.21 -7.67 16.50
CA VAL A 94 2.37 -7.40 15.63
C VAL A 94 2.39 -5.96 15.12
N ASP A 95 3.52 -5.52 14.60
CA ASP A 95 3.73 -4.17 14.08
C ASP A 95 4.84 -4.18 13.01
N TYR A 96 5.08 -3.04 12.38
CA TYR A 96 6.21 -2.82 11.47
C TYR A 96 7.06 -1.63 11.92
N GLY A 97 8.36 -1.68 11.58
CA GLY A 97 9.38 -0.77 12.09
C GLY A 97 9.67 0.47 11.24
N HIS A 98 8.94 0.68 10.12
CA HIS A 98 9.12 1.85 9.25
C HIS A 98 7.92 2.81 9.31
N GLY A 99 7.98 3.95 8.62
CA GLY A 99 6.85 4.86 8.46
C GLY A 99 5.75 4.24 7.60
N THR A 100 4.51 4.64 7.82
CA THR A 100 3.37 4.20 7.00
C THR A 100 3.36 4.86 5.63
N GLY A 101 3.99 6.03 5.50
CA GLY A 101 4.10 6.74 4.24
C GLY A 101 5.02 7.94 4.33
N HIS A 102 5.49 8.36 3.19
CA HIS A 102 6.37 9.52 3.00
C HIS A 102 5.83 10.43 1.90
N GLY A 103 6.25 11.69 1.90
CA GLY A 103 6.05 12.56 0.74
C GLY A 103 6.86 12.08 -0.45
N VAL A 104 6.35 12.32 -1.65
CA VAL A 104 6.96 11.88 -2.90
C VAL A 104 7.42 13.10 -3.70
N GLY A 105 8.68 13.09 -4.12
CA GLY A 105 9.26 14.13 -4.95
C GLY A 105 8.74 14.09 -6.39
N SER A 106 8.57 15.25 -6.98
CA SER A 106 8.18 15.36 -8.38
C SER A 106 9.28 14.92 -9.36
N TYR A 107 10.53 14.93 -8.89
CA TYR A 107 11.70 14.58 -9.71
C TYR A 107 12.92 14.22 -8.83
N LEU A 108 13.62 13.12 -9.14
CA LEU A 108 14.87 12.64 -8.55
C LEU A 108 14.82 12.14 -7.10
N SER A 109 13.76 12.36 -6.35
CA SER A 109 13.67 11.91 -4.96
C SER A 109 12.33 11.24 -4.70
N VAL A 110 12.34 9.94 -4.50
CA VAL A 110 11.13 9.19 -4.11
C VAL A 110 10.68 9.59 -2.71
N HIS A 111 11.62 9.78 -1.78
CA HIS A 111 11.35 10.26 -0.42
C HIS A 111 11.59 11.77 -0.35
N GLU A 112 10.54 12.57 -0.39
CA GLU A 112 10.62 14.03 -0.27
C GLU A 112 9.57 14.56 0.70
N GLY A 113 10.04 15.34 1.69
CA GLY A 113 9.15 16.03 2.64
C GLY A 113 8.52 17.31 2.07
N PRO A 114 7.82 18.06 2.94
CA PRO A 114 7.87 17.98 4.40
C PRO A 114 6.94 16.96 5.06
N GLN A 115 5.91 16.47 4.36
CA GLN A 115 4.87 15.61 4.94
C GLN A 115 5.33 14.15 5.08
N ARG A 116 4.76 13.45 6.07
CA ARG A 116 5.01 12.03 6.33
C ARG A 116 3.88 11.45 7.19
N ILE A 117 3.46 10.22 6.91
CA ILE A 117 2.59 9.42 7.78
C ILE A 117 3.48 8.44 8.55
N SER A 118 3.69 8.69 9.85
CA SER A 118 4.55 7.85 10.68
C SER A 118 4.26 8.12 12.16
N LYS A 119 4.68 7.21 13.04
CA LYS A 119 4.54 7.40 14.49
C LYS A 119 5.11 8.75 14.93
N PRO A 120 4.36 9.55 15.73
CA PRO A 120 4.88 10.78 16.30
C PRO A 120 6.14 10.52 17.15
N GLY A 121 7.10 11.46 17.12
CA GLY A 121 8.35 11.34 17.90
C GLY A 121 9.35 10.32 17.36
N GLY A 122 9.15 9.80 16.15
CA GLY A 122 10.11 8.92 15.47
C GLY A 122 11.40 9.63 15.05
N ALA A 123 12.35 8.86 14.49
CA ALA A 123 13.68 9.37 14.10
C ALA A 123 13.65 10.36 12.90
N PHE A 124 12.55 10.44 12.17
CA PHE A 124 12.43 11.28 10.98
C PHE A 124 11.48 12.45 11.22
N PRO A 125 11.83 13.66 10.76
CA PRO A 125 10.95 14.82 10.85
C PRO A 125 9.75 14.69 9.90
N GLY A 126 8.72 15.53 10.10
CA GLY A 126 7.59 15.65 9.17
C GLY A 126 6.29 14.99 9.64
N THR A 127 6.31 14.23 10.74
CA THR A 127 5.09 13.62 11.30
C THR A 127 4.07 14.64 11.79
N GLU A 128 4.52 15.82 12.21
CA GLU A 128 3.69 16.94 12.67
C GLU A 128 3.27 17.89 11.55
N THR A 129 3.74 17.66 10.32
CA THR A 129 3.34 18.47 9.17
C THR A 129 1.87 18.25 8.86
N GLU A 130 1.11 19.34 8.83
CA GLU A 130 -0.29 19.35 8.41
C GLU A 130 -0.38 18.88 6.94
N LEU A 131 -1.25 17.91 6.67
CA LEU A 131 -1.55 17.49 5.31
C LEU A 131 -2.41 18.55 4.62
N ARG A 132 -2.09 18.83 3.37
CA ARG A 132 -2.78 19.86 2.55
C ARG A 132 -3.14 19.29 1.19
N GLU A 133 -4.21 19.81 0.63
CA GLU A 133 -4.61 19.50 -0.75
C GLU A 133 -3.43 19.64 -1.72
N GLY A 134 -3.31 18.67 -2.62
CA GLY A 134 -2.24 18.58 -3.61
C GLY A 134 -0.97 17.86 -3.13
N MET A 135 -0.84 17.52 -1.86
CA MET A 135 0.28 16.71 -1.36
C MET A 135 0.14 15.26 -1.82
N ILE A 136 1.24 14.68 -2.30
CA ILE A 136 1.34 13.26 -2.63
C ILE A 136 2.09 12.54 -1.53
N LEU A 137 1.57 11.37 -1.11
CA LEU A 137 2.21 10.50 -0.13
C LEU A 137 2.14 9.05 -0.58
N SER A 138 3.04 8.22 -0.06
CA SER A 138 2.84 6.77 -0.06
C SER A 138 1.89 6.35 1.07
N ASN A 139 1.19 5.22 0.85
CA ASN A 139 0.41 4.50 1.84
C ASN A 139 0.90 3.05 1.79
N GLU A 140 1.85 2.68 2.69
CA GLU A 140 2.71 1.50 2.56
C GLU A 140 2.85 0.67 3.85
N PRO A 141 1.77 0.34 4.56
CA PRO A 141 1.88 -0.55 5.72
C PRO A 141 2.48 -1.91 5.35
N GLY A 142 3.16 -2.55 6.29
CA GLY A 142 3.82 -3.82 6.06
C GLY A 142 3.88 -4.73 7.28
N TYR A 143 4.42 -5.94 7.08
CA TYR A 143 4.74 -6.89 8.14
C TYR A 143 5.98 -7.69 7.72
N TYR A 144 6.92 -7.89 8.64
CA TYR A 144 8.21 -8.51 8.34
C TYR A 144 8.56 -9.56 9.40
N LYS A 145 8.60 -10.83 8.98
CA LYS A 145 8.99 -11.96 9.84
C LYS A 145 10.43 -12.34 9.54
N ALA A 146 11.32 -11.99 10.45
CA ALA A 146 12.75 -12.25 10.31
C ALA A 146 13.03 -13.73 9.97
N GLY A 147 13.88 -13.98 8.98
CA GLY A 147 14.24 -15.31 8.50
C GLY A 147 13.13 -16.07 7.76
N ALA A 148 11.98 -15.42 7.48
CA ALA A 148 10.86 -16.08 6.83
C ALA A 148 10.33 -15.30 5.60
N TYR A 149 9.63 -14.18 5.80
CA TYR A 149 9.02 -13.42 4.71
C TYR A 149 8.72 -11.98 5.10
N GLY A 150 8.44 -11.13 4.12
CA GLY A 150 7.93 -9.78 4.30
C GLY A 150 6.69 -9.54 3.46
N ILE A 151 5.86 -8.63 3.91
CA ILE A 151 4.64 -8.17 3.27
C ILE A 151 4.67 -6.64 3.28
N ARG A 152 4.39 -6.00 2.14
CA ARG A 152 4.05 -4.58 2.02
C ARG A 152 3.03 -4.40 0.92
N ILE A 153 2.05 -3.56 1.16
CA ILE A 153 1.08 -3.11 0.17
C ILE A 153 1.19 -1.61 0.10
N GLU A 154 1.50 -1.09 -1.08
CA GLU A 154 1.75 0.32 -1.28
C GLU A 154 1.06 0.86 -2.50
N ASN A 155 0.40 2.01 -2.31
CA ASN A 155 -0.05 2.91 -3.37
C ASN A 155 0.41 4.32 -3.06
N LEU A 156 0.59 5.13 -4.09
CA LEU A 156 0.63 6.57 -3.94
C LEU A 156 -0.79 7.12 -3.83
N VAL A 157 -0.94 8.12 -2.98
CA VAL A 157 -2.21 8.82 -2.74
C VAL A 157 -2.03 10.33 -2.83
N LEU A 158 -3.02 11.02 -3.40
CA LEU A 158 -3.12 12.47 -3.46
C LEU A 158 -4.07 12.95 -2.37
N VAL A 159 -3.69 13.96 -1.62
CA VAL A 159 -4.59 14.64 -0.67
C VAL A 159 -5.56 15.52 -1.45
N VAL A 160 -6.85 15.28 -1.28
CA VAL A 160 -7.93 15.98 -1.98
C VAL A 160 -9.01 16.45 -1.00
N PRO A 161 -9.87 17.42 -1.36
CA PRO A 161 -11.08 17.71 -0.61
C PRO A 161 -11.95 16.46 -0.46
N ALA A 162 -12.48 16.20 0.73
CA ALA A 162 -13.20 14.96 1.03
C ALA A 162 -14.54 14.82 0.30
N GLY A 163 -15.11 15.91 -0.22
CA GLY A 163 -16.39 15.90 -0.95
C GLY A 163 -17.59 15.43 -0.12
N ILE A 164 -17.54 15.57 1.19
CA ILE A 164 -18.63 15.20 2.12
C ILE A 164 -19.30 16.42 2.70
N GLU A 165 -20.55 16.30 3.12
CA GLU A 165 -21.21 17.29 3.97
C GLU A 165 -20.59 17.27 5.37
N SER A 166 -20.09 18.41 5.86
CA SER A 166 -19.31 18.50 7.09
C SER A 166 -19.42 19.87 7.75
N GLU A 167 -19.08 19.98 9.04
CA GLU A 167 -19.05 21.22 9.80
C GLU A 167 -17.73 22.01 9.64
N GLY A 168 -16.96 21.76 8.60
CA GLY A 168 -15.69 22.40 8.32
C GLY A 168 -15.04 21.82 7.09
N ASP A 169 -13.79 22.21 6.83
CA ASP A 169 -13.04 21.68 5.70
C ASP A 169 -12.48 20.30 6.05
N TYR A 170 -12.81 19.31 5.21
CA TYR A 170 -12.33 17.95 5.33
C TYR A 170 -11.56 17.53 4.09
N LEU A 171 -10.49 16.78 4.32
CA LEU A 171 -9.63 16.19 3.32
C LEU A 171 -9.80 14.65 3.31
N GLY A 172 -9.32 14.04 2.27
CA GLY A 172 -9.25 12.59 2.09
C GLY A 172 -8.15 12.26 1.10
N PHE A 173 -8.11 11.03 0.68
CA PHE A 173 -7.13 10.54 -0.27
C PHE A 173 -7.79 10.11 -1.59
N GLU A 174 -7.08 10.34 -2.68
CA GLU A 174 -7.34 9.78 -4.00
C GLU A 174 -6.14 8.90 -4.39
N THR A 175 -6.40 7.61 -4.65
CA THR A 175 -5.37 6.67 -5.09
C THR A 175 -4.85 7.02 -6.48
N LEU A 176 -3.52 7.03 -6.64
CA LEU A 176 -2.83 7.29 -7.92
C LEU A 176 -2.23 6.01 -8.55
N THR A 177 -2.11 4.92 -7.80
CA THR A 177 -1.50 3.66 -8.24
C THR A 177 -2.57 2.65 -8.63
N PHE A 178 -2.48 2.10 -9.84
CA PHE A 178 -3.46 1.18 -10.40
C PHE A 178 -2.82 -0.14 -10.85
N VAL A 179 -2.54 -1.03 -9.88
CA VAL A 179 -2.00 -2.37 -10.10
C VAL A 179 -2.78 -3.35 -9.22
N PRO A 180 -3.18 -4.52 -9.73
CA PRO A 180 -3.95 -5.50 -8.94
C PRO A 180 -3.25 -5.92 -7.65
N LEU A 181 -4.04 -6.31 -6.67
CA LEU A 181 -3.63 -6.95 -5.43
C LEU A 181 -3.86 -8.48 -5.54
N ASP A 182 -2.95 -9.30 -5.01
CA ASP A 182 -3.08 -10.76 -5.12
C ASP A 182 -4.17 -11.30 -4.17
N ARG A 183 -5.29 -11.74 -4.73
CA ARG A 183 -6.43 -12.30 -4.01
C ARG A 183 -6.12 -13.59 -3.24
N ARG A 184 -5.07 -14.34 -3.65
CA ARG A 184 -4.65 -15.58 -2.96
C ARG A 184 -4.10 -15.32 -1.57
N LEU A 185 -3.67 -14.08 -1.31
CA LEU A 185 -3.15 -13.62 -0.01
C LEU A 185 -4.21 -12.93 0.84
N VAL A 186 -5.49 -13.02 0.48
CA VAL A 186 -6.59 -12.33 1.19
C VAL A 186 -7.58 -13.33 1.78
N ASP A 187 -7.79 -13.24 3.09
CA ASP A 187 -8.88 -13.89 3.78
C ASP A 187 -10.12 -12.97 3.77
N LYS A 188 -11.07 -13.32 2.91
CA LYS A 188 -12.32 -12.56 2.75
C LYS A 188 -13.15 -12.48 4.03
N ASP A 189 -13.09 -13.51 4.86
CA ASP A 189 -13.88 -13.58 6.10
C ASP A 189 -13.36 -12.61 7.18
N LEU A 190 -12.13 -12.13 7.03
CA LEU A 190 -11.55 -11.08 7.87
C LEU A 190 -11.91 -9.66 7.42
N LEU A 191 -12.44 -9.49 6.20
CA LEU A 191 -12.83 -8.19 5.65
C LEU A 191 -14.27 -7.84 6.05
N SER A 192 -14.49 -6.58 6.37
CA SER A 192 -15.82 -6.01 6.50
C SER A 192 -16.47 -5.78 5.13
N PRO A 193 -17.81 -5.63 5.06
CA PRO A 193 -18.47 -5.27 3.80
C PRO A 193 -17.93 -4.00 3.14
N ALA A 194 -17.51 -3.00 3.92
CA ALA A 194 -16.94 -1.77 3.42
C ALA A 194 -15.54 -2.01 2.77
N GLU A 195 -14.72 -2.86 3.38
CA GLU A 195 -13.41 -3.22 2.85
C GLU A 195 -13.52 -4.08 1.58
N ILE A 196 -14.50 -4.99 1.51
CA ILE A 196 -14.82 -5.73 0.27
C ILE A 196 -15.31 -4.76 -0.81
N GLY A 197 -16.15 -3.79 -0.46
CA GLY A 197 -16.57 -2.72 -1.38
C GLY A 197 -15.38 -1.96 -1.94
N TRP A 198 -14.48 -1.49 -1.07
CA TRP A 198 -13.24 -0.82 -1.48
C TRP A 198 -12.40 -1.69 -2.44
N TRP A 199 -12.20 -2.98 -2.10
CA TRP A 199 -11.47 -3.91 -2.96
C TRP A 199 -12.06 -4.00 -4.37
N ASN A 200 -13.37 -4.17 -4.46
CA ASN A 200 -14.06 -4.31 -5.73
C ASN A 200 -14.00 -3.01 -6.56
N ASP A 201 -14.19 -1.86 -5.92
CA ASP A 201 -14.13 -0.55 -6.58
C ASP A 201 -12.69 -0.23 -7.05
N TYR A 202 -11.69 -0.55 -6.22
CA TYR A 202 -10.28 -0.40 -6.59
C TYR A 202 -9.94 -1.24 -7.83
N HIS A 203 -10.27 -2.53 -7.84
CA HIS A 203 -9.97 -3.41 -8.95
C HIS A 203 -10.79 -3.08 -10.22
N ALA A 204 -12.02 -2.60 -10.06
CA ALA A 204 -12.79 -2.08 -11.19
C ALA A 204 -12.08 -0.87 -11.83
N LYS A 205 -11.57 0.06 -11.02
CA LYS A 205 -10.81 1.24 -11.49
C LYS A 205 -9.48 0.83 -12.14
N VAL A 206 -8.76 -0.15 -11.56
CA VAL A 206 -7.55 -0.73 -12.17
C VAL A 206 -7.86 -1.26 -13.57
N ARG A 207 -8.89 -2.11 -13.70
CA ARG A 207 -9.31 -2.66 -14.98
C ARG A 207 -9.67 -1.55 -15.98
N ASP A 208 -10.48 -0.58 -15.59
CA ASP A 208 -10.95 0.48 -16.49
C ASP A 208 -9.81 1.36 -17.04
N ILE A 209 -8.74 1.55 -16.25
CA ILE A 209 -7.57 2.35 -16.64
C ILE A 209 -6.57 1.52 -17.45
N VAL A 210 -6.31 0.27 -17.06
CA VAL A 210 -5.21 -0.52 -17.61
C VAL A 210 -5.64 -1.40 -18.78
N ALA A 211 -6.84 -1.99 -18.76
CA ALA A 211 -7.31 -2.88 -19.81
C ALA A 211 -7.26 -2.29 -21.23
N PRO A 212 -7.56 -1.00 -21.46
CA PRO A 212 -7.45 -0.41 -22.79
C PRO A 212 -6.03 -0.39 -23.38
N GLN A 213 -5.01 -0.67 -22.57
CA GLN A 213 -3.60 -0.65 -22.95
C GLN A 213 -3.02 -2.07 -23.14
N LEU A 214 -3.82 -3.11 -22.91
CA LEU A 214 -3.42 -4.51 -22.97
C LEU A 214 -4.21 -5.28 -24.02
N ASP A 215 -3.63 -6.38 -24.48
CA ASP A 215 -4.30 -7.35 -25.36
C ASP A 215 -3.89 -8.80 -25.01
N GLY A 216 -4.57 -9.77 -25.65
CA GLY A 216 -4.24 -11.20 -25.52
C GLY A 216 -4.16 -11.68 -24.08
N ALA A 217 -3.10 -12.43 -23.76
CA ALA A 217 -2.92 -13.08 -22.47
C ALA A 217 -2.76 -12.08 -21.30
N ASP A 218 -2.21 -10.89 -21.55
CA ASP A 218 -2.02 -9.88 -20.52
C ASP A 218 -3.38 -9.25 -20.11
N LEU A 219 -4.28 -9.04 -21.07
CA LEU A 219 -5.62 -8.59 -20.78
C LEU A 219 -6.43 -9.66 -20.02
N GLU A 220 -6.37 -10.93 -20.47
CA GLU A 220 -7.04 -12.03 -19.78
C GLU A 220 -6.55 -12.18 -18.33
N TRP A 221 -5.26 -12.05 -18.11
CA TRP A 221 -4.68 -12.04 -16.75
C TRP A 221 -5.21 -10.88 -15.92
N LEU A 222 -5.19 -9.65 -16.45
CA LEU A 222 -5.69 -8.47 -15.73
C LEU A 222 -7.17 -8.63 -15.34
N GLU A 223 -8.01 -9.12 -16.26
CA GLU A 223 -9.42 -9.35 -16.00
C GLU A 223 -9.66 -10.37 -14.88
N ALA A 224 -8.84 -11.44 -14.87
CA ALA A 224 -8.89 -12.45 -13.80
C ALA A 224 -8.47 -11.89 -12.44
N GLU A 225 -7.37 -11.13 -12.38
CA GLU A 225 -6.89 -10.51 -11.13
C GLU A 225 -7.84 -9.42 -10.62
N CYS A 226 -8.53 -8.72 -11.49
CA CYS A 226 -9.49 -7.66 -11.14
C CYS A 226 -10.92 -8.19 -10.89
N ALA A 227 -11.14 -9.50 -10.87
CA ALA A 227 -12.45 -10.06 -10.57
C ALA A 227 -12.88 -9.71 -9.12
N PRO A 228 -14.16 -9.45 -8.85
CA PRO A 228 -14.66 -9.17 -7.49
C PRO A 228 -14.35 -10.30 -6.49
N LEU A 229 -14.20 -9.93 -5.19
CA LEU A 229 -14.10 -10.88 -4.07
C LEU A 229 -15.44 -11.54 -3.75
#